data_9dc9b1a68efff2054a07883fe607be4b
#
_entry.id   9dc9b1a68efff2054a07883fe607be4b
#
_cell.length_a   1.000
_cell.length_b   1.000
_cell.length_c   1.000
_cell.angle_alpha   90.00
_cell.angle_beta   90.00
_cell.angle_gamma   90.00
#
_symmetry.space_group_name_H-M   'P 1'
#
loop_
_entity.id
_entity.type
_entity.pdbx_description
1 polymer ?
#
loop_
_entity_poly.entity_id
_entity_poly.type
_entity_poly.pdbx_seq_one_letter_code
_entity_poly.pdbx_strand_id
1 'polypeptide(L)'
;MKTNFINSALTGITILLIAGCASTTKAPSTPPSATVSIREWSAAYYGSVARGKGTLNYNGETHHFRISGLGAGGMGGQKISATGKVYHLNNLADFAGSYRGVSSGLTLIEGKMHAKLTNGNGVVMYLAGETEGLASSMGVQAFEVTLTD
;
A
#
# COMPACT_ATOMS: atom_id res chain seq x y z
N MET A 1 72.59 2.39 22.42
CA MET A 1 71.86 1.86 21.28
C MET A 1 70.48 1.48 21.76
N LYS A 2 69.48 2.26 21.37
CA LYS A 2 68.12 2.10 21.88
C LYS A 2 67.20 1.74 20.69
N THR A 3 66.68 0.55 20.67
CA THR A 3 65.74 0.05 19.70
C THR A 3 64.33 0.42 20.14
N ASN A 4 63.67 1.27 19.37
CA ASN A 4 62.29 1.67 19.60
C ASN A 4 61.39 0.67 18.88
N PHE A 5 60.55 -0.07 19.63
CA PHE A 5 59.45 -0.85 19.12
C PHE A 5 58.24 0.05 18.94
N ILE A 6 57.80 0.26 17.70
CA ILE A 6 56.57 0.94 17.37
C ILE A 6 55.44 -0.09 17.32
N ASN A 7 54.57 -0.05 18.33
CA ASN A 7 53.33 -0.81 18.35
C ASN A 7 52.33 -0.17 17.39
N SER A 8 52.08 -0.84 16.28
CA SER A 8 51.03 -0.48 15.35
C SER A 8 49.73 -1.15 15.78
N ALA A 9 48.84 -0.41 16.46
CA ALA A 9 47.51 -0.84 16.81
C ALA A 9 46.60 -0.81 15.55
N LEU A 10 46.30 -1.95 15.03
CA LEU A 10 45.39 -2.11 13.90
C LEU A 10 43.94 -2.03 14.41
N THR A 11 43.33 -0.86 14.32
CA THR A 11 41.93 -0.62 14.69
C THR A 11 41.05 -1.17 13.57
N GLY A 12 40.48 -2.35 13.79
CA GLY A 12 39.50 -2.96 12.89
C GLY A 12 38.18 -2.20 12.94
N ILE A 13 37.84 -1.47 11.89
CA ILE A 13 36.51 -0.87 11.70
C ILE A 13 35.58 -1.96 11.21
N THR A 14 34.73 -2.47 12.10
CA THR A 14 33.64 -3.38 11.77
C THR A 14 32.51 -2.56 11.15
N ILE A 15 32.39 -2.58 9.82
CA ILE A 15 31.27 -1.99 9.11
C ILE A 15 30.06 -2.92 9.28
N LEU A 16 29.12 -2.51 10.13
CA LEU A 16 27.83 -3.17 10.31
C LEU A 16 26.95 -2.86 9.10
N LEU A 17 26.84 -3.79 8.16
CA LEU A 17 25.93 -3.71 7.02
C LEU A 17 24.49 -3.86 7.54
N ILE A 18 23.81 -2.74 7.75
CA ILE A 18 22.37 -2.72 8.01
C ILE A 18 21.68 -3.02 6.68
N ALA A 19 21.32 -4.29 6.46
CA ALA A 19 20.44 -4.67 5.37
C ALA A 19 19.05 -4.10 5.64
N GLY A 20 18.79 -2.88 5.17
CA GLY A 20 17.47 -2.27 5.19
C GLY A 20 16.53 -3.09 4.31
N CYS A 21 15.53 -3.74 4.90
CA CYS A 21 14.42 -4.33 4.16
C CYS A 21 13.65 -3.21 3.49
N ALA A 22 13.94 -2.93 2.23
CA ALA A 22 13.13 -2.06 1.39
C ALA A 22 11.78 -2.76 1.19
N SER A 23 10.72 -2.21 1.78
CA SER A 23 9.35 -2.70 1.58
C SER A 23 8.96 -2.49 0.13
N THR A 24 9.03 -3.56 -0.67
CA THR A 24 8.69 -3.52 -2.09
C THR A 24 7.18 -3.40 -2.25
N THR A 25 6.72 -2.32 -2.87
CA THR A 25 5.31 -2.12 -3.25
C THR A 25 4.93 -2.86 -4.53
N LYS A 26 5.89 -3.52 -5.17
CA LYS A 26 5.64 -4.36 -6.35
C LYS A 26 4.97 -5.66 -5.93
N ALA A 27 3.91 -6.03 -6.66
CA ALA A 27 3.21 -7.30 -6.44
C ALA A 27 4.15 -8.50 -6.68
N PRO A 28 3.99 -9.60 -5.92
CA PRO A 28 4.70 -10.85 -6.17
C PRO A 28 4.47 -11.38 -7.59
N SER A 29 5.39 -12.18 -8.10
CA SER A 29 5.25 -12.88 -9.38
C SER A 29 4.37 -14.12 -9.30
N THR A 30 4.01 -14.57 -8.10
CA THR A 30 3.07 -15.68 -7.88
C THR A 30 1.67 -15.31 -8.35
N PRO A 31 0.85 -16.28 -8.78
CA PRO A 31 -0.55 -16.03 -9.13
C PRO A 31 -1.31 -15.40 -7.96
N PRO A 32 -2.12 -14.36 -8.19
CA PRO A 32 -2.97 -13.78 -7.15
C PRO A 32 -4.15 -14.70 -6.84
N SER A 33 -4.66 -14.63 -5.61
CA SER A 33 -5.89 -15.31 -5.20
C SER A 33 -7.13 -14.68 -5.84
N ALA A 34 -7.08 -13.37 -6.10
CA ALA A 34 -8.17 -12.61 -6.70
C ALA A 34 -7.64 -11.34 -7.38
N THR A 35 -8.49 -10.68 -8.16
CA THR A 35 -8.23 -9.35 -8.71
C THR A 35 -9.26 -8.35 -8.25
N VAL A 36 -8.88 -7.10 -8.15
CA VAL A 36 -9.73 -6.02 -7.66
C VAL A 36 -9.71 -4.83 -8.63
N SER A 37 -10.87 -4.19 -8.80
CA SER A 37 -11.00 -2.93 -9.53
C SER A 37 -11.77 -1.92 -8.68
N ILE A 38 -11.18 -0.76 -8.45
CA ILE A 38 -11.77 0.37 -7.73
C ILE A 38 -12.04 1.45 -8.76
N ARG A 39 -13.29 1.86 -8.92
CA ARG A 39 -13.69 2.81 -9.97
C ARG A 39 -13.96 4.22 -9.47
N GLU A 40 -14.38 4.33 -8.24
CA GLU A 40 -14.72 5.62 -7.65
C GLU A 40 -14.26 5.63 -6.20
N TRP A 41 -13.16 6.33 -5.98
CA TRP A 41 -12.76 6.70 -4.63
C TRP A 41 -12.62 8.21 -4.58
N SER A 42 -13.42 8.83 -3.75
CA SER A 42 -13.34 10.27 -3.54
C SER A 42 -13.08 10.58 -2.06
N ALA A 43 -12.14 11.46 -1.82
CA ALA A 43 -11.92 12.06 -0.51
C ALA A 43 -12.42 13.50 -0.53
N ALA A 44 -13.29 13.87 0.41
CA ALA A 44 -13.85 15.22 0.47
C ALA A 44 -12.98 16.17 1.30
N TYR A 45 -12.99 17.44 0.91
CA TYR A 45 -12.14 18.51 1.43
C TYR A 45 -12.37 18.87 2.91
N TYR A 46 -13.58 18.69 3.42
CA TYR A 46 -13.92 18.96 4.81
C TYR A 46 -14.32 17.67 5.52
N GLY A 47 -13.44 17.21 6.43
CA GLY A 47 -13.74 16.05 7.28
C GLY A 47 -13.49 14.70 6.64
N SER A 48 -12.39 14.55 5.93
CA SER A 48 -11.68 13.28 5.58
C SER A 48 -12.51 11.99 5.55
N VAL A 49 -13.69 12.00 4.95
CA VAL A 49 -14.47 10.77 4.69
C VAL A 49 -14.17 10.31 3.27
N ALA A 50 -13.35 9.29 3.16
CA ALA A 50 -13.14 8.59 1.90
C ALA A 50 -14.29 7.61 1.65
N ARG A 51 -14.84 7.62 0.44
CA ARG A 51 -15.86 6.66 -0.01
C ARG A 51 -15.51 6.16 -1.39
N GLY A 52 -15.68 4.87 -1.62
CA GLY A 52 -15.43 4.25 -2.91
C GLY A 52 -16.24 3.00 -3.12
N LYS A 53 -16.27 2.56 -4.37
CA LYS A 53 -16.88 1.32 -4.80
C LYS A 53 -15.91 0.53 -5.66
N GLY A 54 -15.96 -0.77 -5.58
CA GLY A 54 -15.15 -1.65 -6.40
C GLY A 54 -15.77 -2.99 -6.62
N THR A 55 -15.08 -3.78 -7.43
CA THR A 55 -15.42 -5.18 -7.73
C THR A 55 -14.20 -6.06 -7.43
N LEU A 56 -14.46 -7.22 -6.87
CA LEU A 56 -13.52 -8.29 -6.60
C LEU A 56 -13.88 -9.48 -7.49
N ASN A 57 -12.94 -9.96 -8.30
CA ASN A 57 -13.09 -11.23 -9.01
C ASN A 57 -12.37 -12.32 -8.22
N TYR A 58 -13.13 -13.23 -7.65
CA TYR A 58 -12.65 -14.33 -6.82
C TYR A 58 -13.33 -15.63 -7.27
N ASN A 59 -12.51 -16.66 -7.55
CA ASN A 59 -12.98 -17.96 -8.05
C ASN A 59 -13.90 -17.91 -9.29
N GLY A 60 -13.72 -16.89 -10.16
CA GLY A 60 -14.54 -16.70 -11.35
C GLY A 60 -15.84 -15.93 -11.12
N GLU A 61 -16.14 -15.56 -9.90
CA GLU A 61 -17.30 -14.76 -9.52
C GLU A 61 -16.91 -13.30 -9.25
N THR A 62 -17.83 -12.39 -9.57
CA THR A 62 -17.64 -10.95 -9.31
C THR A 62 -18.47 -10.54 -8.12
N HIS A 63 -17.78 -10.05 -7.10
CA HIS A 63 -18.37 -9.53 -5.87
C HIS A 63 -18.22 -8.02 -5.81
N HIS A 64 -19.24 -7.33 -5.32
CA HIS A 64 -19.22 -5.89 -5.13
C HIS A 64 -18.79 -5.54 -3.71
N PHE A 65 -18.06 -4.43 -3.57
CA PHE A 65 -17.69 -3.93 -2.26
C PHE A 65 -17.69 -2.41 -2.20
N ARG A 66 -17.77 -1.89 -1.00
CA ARG A 66 -17.62 -0.47 -0.67
C ARG A 66 -16.34 -0.25 0.14
N ILE A 67 -15.76 0.90 -0.08
CA ILE A 67 -14.67 1.42 0.71
C ILE A 67 -15.21 2.60 1.51
N SER A 68 -14.94 2.61 2.80
CA SER A 68 -15.20 3.74 3.67
C SER A 68 -14.00 3.93 4.61
N GLY A 69 -13.69 5.15 4.99
CA GLY A 69 -12.57 5.38 5.91
C GLY A 69 -12.28 6.85 6.13
N LEU A 70 -11.48 7.09 7.14
CA LEU A 70 -10.90 8.39 7.39
C LEU A 70 -9.59 8.47 6.59
N GLY A 71 -9.60 9.22 5.50
CA GLY A 71 -8.38 9.55 4.79
C GLY A 71 -7.52 10.46 5.66
N ALA A 72 -6.29 10.04 5.97
CA ALA A 72 -5.37 10.90 6.68
C ALA A 72 -4.97 12.07 5.77
N GLY A 73 -5.59 13.22 6.03
CA GLY A 73 -5.13 14.55 5.73
C GLY A 73 -4.43 14.83 4.40
N GLY A 74 -5.20 15.06 3.34
CA GLY A 74 -4.72 15.79 2.16
C GLY A 74 -5.67 16.94 1.87
N MET A 75 -5.18 18.14 1.63
CA MET A 75 -5.99 19.27 1.19
C MET A 75 -6.33 19.08 -0.30
N GLY A 76 -7.60 18.75 -0.60
CA GLY A 76 -8.10 18.68 -1.96
C GLY A 76 -8.98 17.44 -2.23
N GLY A 77 -9.99 17.61 -3.10
CA GLY A 77 -10.77 16.50 -3.64
C GLY A 77 -9.89 15.65 -4.57
N GLN A 78 -9.85 14.36 -4.34
CA GLN A 78 -9.08 13.43 -5.15
C GLN A 78 -9.99 12.32 -5.66
N LYS A 79 -9.92 12.04 -6.95
CA LYS A 79 -10.52 10.84 -7.54
C LYS A 79 -9.43 9.84 -7.80
N ILE A 80 -9.68 8.60 -7.45
CA ILE A 80 -8.75 7.49 -7.63
C ILE A 80 -9.46 6.39 -8.40
N SER A 81 -8.84 5.93 -9.47
CA SER A 81 -9.21 4.72 -10.18
C SER A 81 -8.03 3.75 -10.11
N ALA A 82 -8.23 2.57 -9.57
CA ALA A 82 -7.16 1.61 -9.36
C ALA A 82 -7.60 0.20 -9.67
N THR A 83 -6.65 -0.59 -10.15
CA THR A 83 -6.77 -2.05 -10.27
C THR A 83 -5.72 -2.71 -9.40
N GLY A 84 -5.95 -3.96 -9.03
CA GLY A 84 -5.01 -4.62 -8.15
C GLY A 84 -5.09 -6.13 -8.15
N LYS A 85 -4.09 -6.71 -7.47
CA LYS A 85 -3.95 -8.13 -7.21
C LYS A 85 -4.11 -8.39 -5.73
N VAL A 86 -4.89 -9.39 -5.39
CA VAL A 86 -5.16 -9.81 -4.01
C VAL A 86 -4.48 -11.15 -3.77
N TYR A 87 -3.80 -11.28 -2.64
CA TYR A 87 -3.07 -12.47 -2.22
C TYR A 87 -3.55 -12.93 -0.84
N HIS A 88 -3.39 -14.20 -0.56
CA HIS A 88 -3.76 -14.84 0.71
C HIS A 88 -5.26 -14.74 1.02
N LEU A 89 -6.10 -14.64 0.00
CA LEU A 89 -7.55 -14.72 0.14
C LEU A 89 -7.97 -16.18 0.03
N ASN A 90 -8.33 -16.81 1.14
CA ASN A 90 -8.78 -18.19 1.21
C ASN A 90 -10.31 -18.29 1.24
N ASN A 91 -10.97 -17.34 1.88
CA ASN A 91 -12.43 -17.24 1.94
C ASN A 91 -12.86 -15.84 1.54
N LEU A 92 -13.98 -15.70 0.86
CA LEU A 92 -14.52 -14.41 0.44
C LEU A 92 -14.70 -13.44 1.61
N ALA A 93 -15.19 -13.93 2.75
CA ALA A 93 -15.40 -13.13 3.94
C ALA A 93 -14.13 -12.48 4.49
N ASP A 94 -12.95 -13.10 4.26
CA ASP A 94 -11.66 -12.57 4.72
C ASP A 94 -11.25 -11.30 3.96
N PHE A 95 -11.88 -11.04 2.80
CA PHE A 95 -11.65 -9.82 2.04
C PHE A 95 -12.21 -8.57 2.72
N ALA A 96 -13.28 -8.70 3.50
CA ALA A 96 -13.84 -7.58 4.26
C ALA A 96 -12.95 -7.23 5.46
N GLY A 97 -13.01 -5.98 5.88
CA GLY A 97 -12.32 -5.48 7.08
C GLY A 97 -11.44 -4.26 6.84
N SER A 98 -10.75 -3.87 7.90
CA SER A 98 -9.86 -2.71 7.90
C SER A 98 -8.54 -3.00 7.22
N TYR A 99 -8.25 -2.28 6.16
CA TYR A 99 -6.97 -2.31 5.45
C TYR A 99 -6.07 -1.17 5.90
N ARG A 100 -4.79 -1.48 6.06
CA ARG A 100 -3.74 -0.51 6.37
C ARG A 100 -2.55 -0.74 5.46
N GLY A 101 -1.88 0.34 5.08
CA GLY A 101 -0.71 0.21 4.25
C GLY A 101 -0.01 1.52 3.97
N VAL A 102 1.03 1.41 3.16
CA VAL A 102 1.83 2.54 2.71
C VAL A 102 1.60 2.69 1.22
N SER A 103 1.18 3.86 0.80
CA SER A 103 1.25 4.24 -0.61
C SER A 103 2.64 4.79 -0.89
N SER A 104 3.38 4.12 -1.78
CA SER A 104 4.63 4.63 -2.30
C SER A 104 4.41 5.03 -3.75
N GLY A 105 4.89 6.19 -4.13
CA GLY A 105 4.94 6.59 -5.52
C GLY A 105 3.78 7.45 -6.01
N LEU A 106 3.29 8.39 -5.20
CA LEU A 106 2.69 9.59 -5.76
C LEU A 106 3.81 10.42 -6.41
N THR A 107 4.18 10.07 -7.61
CA THR A 107 4.90 11.00 -8.46
C THR A 107 3.87 11.99 -8.98
N LEU A 108 3.85 13.18 -8.41
CA LEU A 108 2.97 14.30 -8.78
C LEU A 108 3.04 14.70 -10.26
N ILE A 109 4.00 14.18 -11.01
CA ILE A 109 4.24 14.47 -12.41
C ILE A 109 3.44 13.54 -13.34
N GLU A 110 3.06 12.33 -12.90
CA GLU A 110 2.38 11.33 -13.74
C GLU A 110 1.03 10.85 -13.22
N GLY A 111 0.60 11.30 -12.02
CA GLY A 111 -0.69 10.88 -11.45
C GLY A 111 -0.81 9.38 -11.16
N LYS A 112 0.28 8.64 -11.10
CA LYS A 112 0.30 7.19 -10.84
C LYS A 112 0.41 6.89 -9.36
N MET A 113 -0.35 5.90 -8.91
CA MET A 113 -0.37 5.43 -7.53
C MET A 113 -0.01 3.95 -7.46
N HIS A 114 0.82 3.59 -6.50
CA HIS A 114 1.04 2.21 -6.09
C HIS A 114 0.85 2.09 -4.58
N ALA A 115 0.06 1.11 -4.16
CA ALA A 115 -0.19 0.87 -2.74
C ALA A 115 -0.11 -0.63 -2.41
N LYS A 116 0.47 -0.94 -1.26
CA LYS A 116 0.40 -2.26 -0.63
C LYS A 116 -0.40 -2.12 0.65
N LEU A 117 -1.47 -2.88 0.75
CA LEU A 117 -2.44 -2.82 1.83
C LEU A 117 -2.63 -4.21 2.42
N THR A 118 -2.77 -4.29 3.73
CA THR A 118 -2.99 -5.56 4.42
C THR A 118 -4.12 -5.38 5.44
N ASN A 119 -5.01 -6.37 5.53
CA ASN A 119 -6.06 -6.38 6.56
C ASN A 119 -5.71 -7.30 7.74
N GLY A 120 -6.58 -7.31 8.75
CA GLY A 120 -6.41 -8.13 9.95
C GLY A 120 -6.47 -9.64 9.71
N ASN A 121 -7.04 -10.09 8.60
CA ASN A 121 -7.15 -11.49 8.20
C ASN A 121 -5.93 -11.99 7.39
N GLY A 122 -4.93 -11.13 7.20
CA GLY A 122 -3.71 -11.46 6.45
C GLY A 122 -3.85 -11.33 4.93
N VAL A 123 -4.98 -10.86 4.43
CA VAL A 123 -5.19 -10.58 3.00
C VAL A 123 -4.35 -9.39 2.60
N VAL A 124 -3.59 -9.52 1.52
CA VAL A 124 -2.70 -8.47 0.99
C VAL A 124 -3.20 -8.02 -0.37
N MET A 125 -3.37 -6.73 -0.54
CA MET A 125 -3.81 -6.10 -1.78
C MET A 125 -2.71 -5.19 -2.32
N TYR A 126 -2.32 -5.40 -3.57
CA TYR A 126 -1.41 -4.52 -4.31
C TYR A 126 -2.23 -3.76 -5.33
N LEU A 127 -2.34 -2.46 -5.17
CA LEU A 127 -3.05 -1.57 -6.06
C LEU A 127 -2.09 -0.78 -6.96
N ALA A 128 -2.49 -0.61 -8.19
CA ALA A 128 -1.89 0.31 -9.13
C ALA A 128 -3.02 1.11 -9.81
N GLY A 129 -2.86 2.41 -9.94
CA GLY A 129 -3.91 3.24 -10.49
C GLY A 129 -3.44 4.65 -10.81
N GLU A 130 -4.41 5.46 -11.20
CA GLU A 130 -4.23 6.87 -11.52
C GLU A 130 -5.00 7.72 -10.52
N THR A 131 -4.46 8.88 -10.24
CA THR A 131 -5.07 9.87 -9.35
C THR A 131 -5.28 11.17 -10.11
N GLU A 132 -6.49 11.71 -10.02
CA GLU A 132 -6.82 13.04 -10.52
C GLU A 132 -7.04 13.97 -9.34
N GLY A 133 -6.35 15.11 -9.32
CA GLY A 133 -6.49 16.13 -8.29
C GLY A 133 -5.17 16.47 -7.58
N LEU A 134 -5.18 17.58 -6.86
CA LEU A 134 -4.06 18.07 -6.06
C LEU A 134 -4.06 17.36 -4.69
N ALA A 135 -3.45 16.20 -4.59
CA ALA A 135 -3.19 15.60 -3.29
C ALA A 135 -1.72 15.22 -3.17
N SER A 136 -1.04 15.93 -2.33
CA SER A 136 0.29 15.58 -1.87
C SER A 136 0.14 14.90 -0.51
N SER A 137 -0.17 13.62 -0.50
CA SER A 137 -0.16 12.84 0.73
C SER A 137 0.59 11.54 0.53
N MET A 138 1.85 11.56 0.90
CA MET A 138 2.52 10.32 1.30
C MET A 138 2.05 10.01 2.72
N GLY A 139 1.21 9.00 2.91
CA GLY A 139 0.66 8.67 4.21
C GLY A 139 0.27 7.21 4.34
N VAL A 140 0.10 6.78 5.58
CA VAL A 140 -0.53 5.49 5.89
C VAL A 140 -1.99 5.57 5.45
N GLN A 141 -2.36 4.72 4.51
CA GLN A 141 -3.75 4.57 4.09
C GLN A 141 -4.42 3.60 5.04
N ALA A 142 -5.53 4.02 5.61
CA ALA A 142 -6.38 3.14 6.40
C ALA A 142 -7.83 3.32 5.93
N PHE A 143 -8.46 2.21 5.56
CA PHE A 143 -9.86 2.21 5.15
C PHE A 143 -10.54 0.87 5.45
N GLU A 144 -11.84 0.90 5.51
CA GLU A 144 -12.71 -0.25 5.73
C GLU A 144 -13.27 -0.73 4.40
N VAL A 145 -13.21 -2.03 4.17
CA VAL A 145 -13.85 -2.71 3.04
C VAL A 145 -15.04 -3.51 3.53
N THR A 146 -16.20 -3.30 2.91
CA THR A 146 -17.43 -4.05 3.19
C THR A 146 -17.98 -4.64 1.89
N LEU A 147 -18.22 -5.97 1.86
CA LEU A 147 -18.92 -6.62 0.77
C LEU A 147 -20.38 -6.15 0.73
N THR A 148 -20.94 -6.02 -0.47
CA THR A 148 -22.29 -5.46 -0.67
C THR A 148 -23.20 -6.36 -1.50
N ASP A 149 -22.77 -7.61 -1.72
CA ASP A 149 -23.59 -8.63 -2.40
C ASP A 149 -24.68 -9.15 -1.47
#